data_56ac0edb3afb63e298f63ceb207c3ee8
#
_entry.id   56ac0edb3afb63e298f63ceb207c3ee8
#
_cell.length_a   1.000
_cell.length_b   1.000
_cell.length_c   1.000
_cell.angle_alpha   90.00
_cell.angle_beta   90.00
_cell.angle_gamma   90.00
#
_symmetry.space_group_name_H-M   'P 1'
#
loop_
_entity.id
_entity.type
_entity.pdbx_description
1 polymer ?
#
loop_
_entity_poly.entity_id
_entity_poly.type
_entity_poly.pdbx_seq_one_letter_code
_entity_poly.pdbx_strand_id
1 'polypeptide(L)'
;MVVILVVALLLGVYVAAIIFFRTSKQDPAFDDDHKTFESSDSEFEESYQKALGYVSQGNPSEALTEIKECVRLQPSSAKAFNLMGDCYNALNQLDDADYAYGEAIKLATSNYVDPQLGMAEIWVKRGELQSAIDLCQEVIKRTKGTMKTKEPAEAYFKIGLIYMLGNHKSEAMECYRELQKLDEESANRLFERIHQET
;
A
#
# COMPACT_ATOMS: atom_id res chain seq x y z
N MET A 1 56.84 8.18 37.37
CA MET A 1 55.88 7.32 38.08
C MET A 1 54.41 7.72 37.84
N VAL A 2 54.05 8.98 37.94
CA VAL A 2 52.64 9.45 37.78
C VAL A 2 52.04 9.16 36.40
N VAL A 3 52.79 9.31 35.31
CA VAL A 3 52.31 9.07 33.93
C VAL A 3 51.95 7.57 33.69
N ILE A 4 52.70 6.65 34.27
CA ILE A 4 52.44 5.21 34.12
C ILE A 4 51.15 4.80 34.85
N LEU A 5 50.85 5.40 35.99
CA LEU A 5 49.63 5.18 36.75
C LEU A 5 48.39 5.70 36.02
N VAL A 6 48.49 6.85 35.36
CA VAL A 6 47.37 7.45 34.59
C VAL A 6 47.05 6.60 33.34
N VAL A 7 48.07 6.10 32.64
CA VAL A 7 47.91 5.22 31.49
C VAL A 7 47.26 3.87 31.87
N ALA A 8 47.68 3.31 33.04
CA ALA A 8 47.08 2.05 33.53
C ALA A 8 45.59 2.25 33.95
N LEU A 9 45.25 3.38 34.55
CA LEU A 9 43.86 3.72 34.88
C LEU A 9 42.99 3.89 33.62
N LEU A 10 43.48 4.57 32.59
CA LEU A 10 42.78 4.77 31.33
C LEU A 10 42.57 3.46 30.58
N LEU A 11 43.59 2.55 30.57
CA LEU A 11 43.45 1.21 29.99
C LEU A 11 42.47 0.36 30.79
N GLY A 12 42.43 0.45 32.10
CA GLY A 12 41.44 -0.24 32.94
C GLY A 12 39.99 0.19 32.66
N VAL A 13 39.77 1.50 32.53
CA VAL A 13 38.46 2.06 32.17
C VAL A 13 38.04 1.64 30.76
N TYR A 14 38.97 1.62 29.79
CA TYR A 14 38.73 1.22 28.43
C TYR A 14 38.39 -0.27 28.33
N VAL A 15 39.09 -1.13 29.03
CA VAL A 15 38.82 -2.59 29.10
C VAL A 15 37.49 -2.84 29.81
N ALA A 16 37.18 -2.13 30.89
CA ALA A 16 35.89 -2.23 31.57
C ALA A 16 34.74 -1.78 30.67
N ALA A 17 34.92 -0.71 29.88
CA ALA A 17 33.92 -0.25 28.90
C ALA A 17 33.71 -1.28 27.78
N ILE A 18 34.78 -1.93 27.27
CA ILE A 18 34.64 -2.98 26.26
C ILE A 18 33.93 -4.21 26.83
N ILE A 19 34.23 -4.59 28.07
CA ILE A 19 33.56 -5.73 28.74
C ILE A 19 32.11 -5.39 28.97
N PHE A 20 31.78 -4.19 29.46
CA PHE A 20 30.40 -3.71 29.66
C PHE A 20 29.61 -3.67 28.34
N PHE A 21 30.22 -3.15 27.27
CA PHE A 21 29.59 -3.12 25.94
C PHE A 21 29.41 -4.53 25.34
N ARG A 22 30.28 -5.47 25.69
CA ARG A 22 30.21 -6.86 25.22
C ARG A 22 29.20 -7.70 26.02
N THR A 23 29.01 -7.39 27.31
CA THR A 23 28.03 -8.06 28.17
C THR A 23 26.63 -7.47 28.00
N SER A 24 26.50 -6.17 27.73
CA SER A 24 25.20 -5.54 27.41
C SER A 24 24.64 -5.94 26.04
N LYS A 25 25.49 -6.52 25.14
CA LYS A 25 25.03 -7.16 23.90
C LYS A 25 24.55 -8.61 24.08
N GLN A 26 24.61 -9.16 25.29
CA GLN A 26 24.21 -10.53 25.62
C GLN A 26 23.05 -10.56 26.62
N ASP A 27 22.22 -9.50 26.69
CA ASP A 27 20.93 -9.61 27.39
C ASP A 27 20.00 -10.50 26.55
N PRO A 28 19.65 -11.73 27.01
CA PRO A 28 18.77 -12.63 26.28
C PRO A 28 17.38 -12.03 26.00
N ALA A 29 16.98 -11.01 26.75
CA ALA A 29 15.73 -10.27 26.52
C ALA A 29 15.78 -9.36 25.26
N PHE A 30 16.97 -8.92 24.82
CA PHE A 30 17.12 -8.08 23.64
C PHE A 30 17.16 -8.91 22.33
N ASP A 31 17.65 -10.15 22.41
CA ASP A 31 17.68 -11.09 21.26
C ASP A 31 16.31 -11.73 21.00
N ASP A 32 15.47 -11.88 22.01
CA ASP A 32 14.10 -12.45 21.85
C ASP A 32 13.13 -11.47 21.17
N ASP A 33 13.21 -10.18 21.51
CA ASP A 33 12.36 -9.15 20.87
C ASP A 33 12.73 -8.96 19.38
N HIS A 34 14.00 -9.07 19.02
CA HIS A 34 14.45 -9.00 17.61
C HIS A 34 14.03 -10.23 16.82
N LYS A 35 14.13 -11.43 17.39
CA LYS A 35 13.70 -12.67 16.73
C LYS A 35 12.19 -12.75 16.54
N THR A 36 11.40 -12.27 17.50
CA THR A 36 9.94 -12.24 17.40
C THR A 36 9.49 -11.22 16.35
N PHE A 37 10.18 -10.09 16.20
CA PHE A 37 9.86 -9.08 15.19
C PHE A 37 10.21 -9.57 13.77
N GLU A 38 11.40 -10.14 13.56
CA GLU A 38 11.79 -10.71 12.26
C GLU A 38 10.87 -11.88 11.84
N SER A 39 10.40 -12.71 12.79
CA SER A 39 9.46 -13.79 12.48
C SER A 39 8.09 -13.26 12.08
N SER A 40 7.59 -12.23 12.77
CA SER A 40 6.30 -11.60 12.46
C SER A 40 6.28 -10.95 11.08
N ASP A 41 7.37 -10.29 10.66
CA ASP A 41 7.47 -9.70 9.33
C ASP A 41 7.54 -10.77 8.23
N SER A 42 8.24 -11.88 8.49
CA SER A 42 8.30 -13.02 7.57
C SER A 42 6.94 -13.72 7.44
N GLU A 43 6.22 -13.92 8.55
CA GLU A 43 4.87 -14.51 8.56
C GLU A 43 3.86 -13.61 7.84
N PHE A 44 3.94 -12.29 8.05
CA PHE A 44 3.12 -11.33 7.33
C PHE A 44 3.35 -11.43 5.82
N GLU A 45 4.60 -11.41 5.37
CA GLU A 45 4.90 -11.45 3.93
C GLU A 45 4.46 -12.78 3.30
N GLU A 46 4.63 -13.91 4.00
CA GLU A 46 4.15 -15.21 3.52
C GLU A 46 2.61 -15.21 3.35
N SER A 47 1.86 -14.77 4.36
CA SER A 47 0.39 -14.68 4.27
C SER A 47 -0.05 -13.69 3.19
N TYR A 48 0.66 -12.57 3.05
CA TYR A 48 0.36 -11.57 2.03
C TYR A 48 0.56 -12.12 0.61
N GLN A 49 1.64 -12.86 0.36
CA GLN A 49 1.89 -13.51 -0.93
C GLN A 49 0.87 -14.62 -1.23
N LYS A 50 0.44 -15.39 -0.22
CA LYS A 50 -0.66 -16.37 -0.39
C LYS A 50 -1.96 -15.66 -0.78
N ALA A 51 -2.29 -14.55 -0.10
CA ALA A 51 -3.47 -13.76 -0.42
C ALA A 51 -3.44 -13.25 -1.88
N LEU A 52 -2.31 -12.70 -2.33
CA LEU A 52 -2.14 -12.28 -3.73
C LEU A 52 -2.30 -13.45 -4.71
N GLY A 53 -1.79 -14.62 -4.35
CA GLY A 53 -1.99 -15.86 -5.11
C GLY A 53 -3.47 -16.22 -5.26
N TYR A 54 -4.25 -16.16 -4.19
CA TYR A 54 -5.70 -16.41 -4.24
C TYR A 54 -6.45 -15.36 -5.04
N VAL A 55 -6.09 -14.07 -4.91
CA VAL A 55 -6.69 -13.00 -5.73
C VAL A 55 -6.44 -13.25 -7.22
N SER A 56 -5.22 -13.61 -7.60
CA SER A 56 -4.87 -13.89 -9.00
C SER A 56 -5.61 -15.10 -9.58
N GLN A 57 -6.04 -16.05 -8.73
CA GLN A 57 -6.84 -17.21 -9.08
C GLN A 57 -8.35 -16.92 -9.10
N GLY A 58 -8.77 -15.70 -8.73
CA GLY A 58 -10.19 -15.34 -8.63
C GLY A 58 -10.90 -15.88 -7.40
N ASN A 59 -10.16 -16.16 -6.32
CA ASN A 59 -10.64 -16.72 -5.05
C ASN A 59 -10.57 -15.67 -3.91
N PRO A 60 -11.39 -14.59 -3.93
CA PRO A 60 -11.30 -13.52 -2.94
C PRO A 60 -11.70 -13.94 -1.51
N SER A 61 -12.50 -14.99 -1.36
CA SER A 61 -12.90 -15.51 -0.04
C SER A 61 -11.73 -16.16 0.69
N GLU A 62 -10.92 -16.94 -0.01
CA GLU A 62 -9.71 -17.56 0.50
C GLU A 62 -8.64 -16.51 0.79
N ALA A 63 -8.52 -15.52 -0.11
CA ALA A 63 -7.63 -14.38 0.09
C ALA A 63 -7.96 -13.63 1.38
N LEU A 64 -9.24 -13.39 1.70
CA LEU A 64 -9.65 -12.73 2.94
C LEU A 64 -9.19 -13.46 4.21
N THR A 65 -9.06 -14.77 4.18
CA THR A 65 -8.55 -15.54 5.33
C THR A 65 -7.09 -15.18 5.61
N GLU A 66 -6.26 -15.17 4.58
CA GLU A 66 -4.84 -14.81 4.69
C GLU A 66 -4.66 -13.31 5.02
N ILE A 67 -5.49 -12.43 4.45
CA ILE A 67 -5.41 -10.99 4.72
C ILE A 67 -5.79 -10.66 6.16
N LYS A 68 -6.76 -11.35 6.75
CA LYS A 68 -7.10 -11.18 8.17
C LYS A 68 -5.93 -11.55 9.07
N GLU A 69 -5.15 -12.56 8.70
CA GLU A 69 -3.90 -12.88 9.38
C GLU A 69 -2.86 -11.78 9.19
N CYS A 70 -2.72 -11.21 7.99
CA CYS A 70 -1.86 -10.05 7.75
C CYS A 70 -2.22 -8.86 8.65
N VAL A 71 -3.50 -8.53 8.77
CA VAL A 71 -3.97 -7.44 9.64
C VAL A 71 -3.74 -7.77 11.12
N ARG A 72 -3.85 -9.04 11.52
CA ARG A 72 -3.53 -9.48 12.90
C ARG A 72 -2.04 -9.27 13.21
N LEU A 73 -1.16 -9.62 12.27
CA LEU A 73 0.30 -9.51 12.41
C LEU A 73 0.77 -8.04 12.33
N GLN A 74 0.20 -7.27 11.40
CA GLN A 74 0.52 -5.85 11.20
C GLN A 74 -0.75 -4.99 11.08
N PRO A 75 -1.34 -4.56 12.21
CA PRO A 75 -2.59 -3.78 12.21
C PRO A 75 -2.47 -2.38 11.56
N SER A 76 -1.26 -1.90 11.32
CA SER A 76 -0.99 -0.62 10.66
C SER A 76 -0.63 -0.75 9.18
N SER A 77 -0.85 -1.91 8.57
CA SER A 77 -0.50 -2.16 7.17
C SER A 77 -1.56 -1.63 6.21
N ALA A 78 -1.34 -0.45 5.63
CA ALA A 78 -2.23 0.10 4.59
C ALA A 78 -2.40 -0.86 3.39
N LYS A 79 -1.34 -1.58 2.99
CA LYS A 79 -1.40 -2.55 1.89
C LYS A 79 -2.32 -3.75 2.19
N ALA A 80 -2.34 -4.22 3.44
CA ALA A 80 -3.22 -5.32 3.83
C ALA A 80 -4.69 -4.89 3.83
N PHE A 81 -4.99 -3.71 4.38
CA PHE A 81 -6.34 -3.16 4.33
C PHE A 81 -6.80 -2.84 2.91
N ASN A 82 -5.93 -2.35 2.04
CA ASN A 82 -6.28 -2.14 0.63
C ASN A 82 -6.65 -3.47 -0.05
N LEU A 83 -5.81 -4.51 0.09
CA LEU A 83 -6.10 -5.82 -0.49
C LEU A 83 -7.37 -6.46 0.11
N MET A 84 -7.65 -6.20 1.41
CA MET A 84 -8.91 -6.57 2.04
C MET A 84 -10.11 -5.90 1.36
N GLY A 85 -10.00 -4.60 1.08
CA GLY A 85 -10.99 -3.84 0.33
C GLY A 85 -11.22 -4.40 -1.07
N ASP A 86 -10.15 -4.71 -1.80
CA ASP A 86 -10.23 -5.32 -3.14
C ASP A 86 -10.99 -6.66 -3.10
N CYS A 87 -10.73 -7.50 -2.09
CA CYS A 87 -11.44 -8.78 -1.93
C CYS A 87 -12.92 -8.59 -1.60
N TYR A 88 -13.27 -7.68 -0.68
CA TYR A 88 -14.65 -7.36 -0.39
C TYR A 88 -15.37 -6.74 -1.58
N ASN A 89 -14.70 -5.88 -2.35
CA ASN A 89 -15.23 -5.31 -3.58
C ASN A 89 -15.50 -6.38 -4.65
N ALA A 90 -14.61 -7.36 -4.80
CA ALA A 90 -14.80 -8.51 -5.69
C ALA A 90 -15.98 -9.41 -5.27
N LEU A 91 -16.23 -9.53 -3.97
CA LEU A 91 -17.39 -10.24 -3.40
C LEU A 91 -18.68 -9.40 -3.40
N ASN A 92 -18.64 -8.17 -3.90
CA ASN A 92 -19.74 -7.20 -3.87
C ASN A 92 -20.22 -6.86 -2.45
N GLN A 93 -19.34 -7.01 -1.45
CA GLN A 93 -19.56 -6.63 -0.05
C GLN A 93 -19.13 -5.16 0.12
N LEU A 94 -19.94 -4.24 -0.42
CA LEU A 94 -19.52 -2.85 -0.61
C LEU A 94 -19.29 -2.08 0.70
N ASP A 95 -20.01 -2.41 1.78
CA ASP A 95 -19.84 -1.76 3.08
C ASP A 95 -18.55 -2.20 3.77
N ASP A 96 -18.21 -3.49 3.67
CA ASP A 96 -16.95 -4.02 4.20
C ASP A 96 -15.75 -3.50 3.39
N ALA A 97 -15.91 -3.34 2.06
CA ALA A 97 -14.90 -2.74 1.19
C ALA A 97 -14.66 -1.27 1.55
N ASP A 98 -15.73 -0.48 1.77
CA ASP A 98 -15.66 0.91 2.19
C ASP A 98 -14.89 1.07 3.51
N TYR A 99 -15.22 0.24 4.50
CA TYR A 99 -14.48 0.20 5.77
C TYR A 99 -13.00 -0.11 5.55
N ALA A 100 -12.67 -1.15 4.79
CA ALA A 100 -11.30 -1.58 4.58
C ALA A 100 -10.47 -0.52 3.82
N TYR A 101 -11.01 0.06 2.75
CA TYR A 101 -10.34 1.15 2.06
C TYR A 101 -10.21 2.41 2.94
N GLY A 102 -11.22 2.70 3.78
CA GLY A 102 -11.17 3.79 4.75
C GLY A 102 -10.02 3.64 5.74
N GLU A 103 -9.80 2.43 6.29
CA GLU A 103 -8.65 2.14 7.15
C GLU A 103 -7.33 2.23 6.36
N ALA A 104 -7.27 1.71 5.13
CA ALA A 104 -6.09 1.82 4.29
C ALA A 104 -5.72 3.29 4.01
N ILE A 105 -6.69 4.17 3.75
CA ILE A 105 -6.47 5.61 3.52
C ILE A 105 -5.90 6.29 4.75
N LYS A 106 -6.41 5.98 5.96
CA LYS A 106 -5.90 6.54 7.22
C LYS A 106 -4.45 6.16 7.50
N LEU A 107 -4.06 4.94 7.12
CA LEU A 107 -2.73 4.38 7.33
C LEU A 107 -1.76 4.71 6.19
N ALA A 108 -2.28 5.10 5.03
CA ALA A 108 -1.49 5.34 3.82
C ALA A 108 -0.58 6.56 3.94
N THR A 109 0.59 6.44 3.34
CA THR A 109 1.43 7.60 3.05
C THR A 109 0.83 8.44 1.91
N SER A 110 1.24 9.70 1.79
CA SER A 110 0.67 10.65 0.82
C SER A 110 0.73 10.20 -0.65
N ASN A 111 1.61 9.27 -1.00
CA ASN A 111 1.79 8.80 -2.39
C ASN A 111 1.06 7.49 -2.69
N TYR A 112 0.50 6.81 -1.69
CA TYR A 112 -0.25 5.57 -1.88
C TYR A 112 -1.71 5.90 -2.16
N VAL A 113 -2.13 5.82 -3.42
CA VAL A 113 -3.46 6.25 -3.90
C VAL A 113 -4.43 5.10 -4.21
N ASP A 114 -3.96 3.84 -4.21
CA ASP A 114 -4.80 2.70 -4.57
C ASP A 114 -6.07 2.58 -3.72
N PRO A 115 -6.04 2.81 -2.38
CA PRO A 115 -7.26 2.73 -1.60
C PRO A 115 -8.31 3.77 -1.98
N GLN A 116 -7.89 4.99 -2.39
CA GLN A 116 -8.82 6.02 -2.86
C GLN A 116 -9.46 5.61 -4.19
N LEU A 117 -8.70 4.96 -5.08
CA LEU A 117 -9.24 4.48 -6.35
C LEU A 117 -10.20 3.30 -6.14
N GLY A 118 -9.90 2.38 -5.22
CA GLY A 118 -10.81 1.32 -4.81
C GLY A 118 -12.11 1.89 -4.20
N MET A 119 -11.99 2.89 -3.34
CA MET A 119 -13.15 3.58 -2.76
C MET A 119 -14.00 4.27 -3.85
N ALA A 120 -13.38 4.93 -4.82
CA ALA A 120 -14.10 5.53 -5.94
C ALA A 120 -14.85 4.47 -6.77
N GLU A 121 -14.28 3.28 -6.99
CA GLU A 121 -14.97 2.18 -7.66
C GLU A 121 -16.23 1.72 -6.93
N ILE A 122 -16.19 1.56 -5.60
CA ILE A 122 -17.38 1.17 -4.84
C ILE A 122 -18.44 2.28 -4.81
N TRP A 123 -18.05 3.54 -4.79
CA TRP A 123 -19.00 4.66 -4.91
C TRP A 123 -19.70 4.66 -6.27
N VAL A 124 -18.99 4.34 -7.35
CA VAL A 124 -19.61 4.12 -8.67
C VAL A 124 -20.63 2.98 -8.61
N LYS A 125 -20.29 1.84 -7.99
CA LYS A 125 -21.21 0.69 -7.83
C LYS A 125 -22.46 1.04 -7.00
N ARG A 126 -22.34 1.98 -6.05
CA ARG A 126 -23.47 2.51 -5.27
C ARG A 126 -24.29 3.57 -6.01
N GLY A 127 -23.83 4.03 -7.17
CA GLY A 127 -24.44 5.13 -7.91
C GLY A 127 -24.04 6.53 -7.43
N GLU A 128 -23.05 6.63 -6.53
CA GLU A 128 -22.52 7.88 -5.99
C GLU A 128 -21.45 8.47 -6.92
N LEU A 129 -21.84 8.67 -8.20
CA LEU A 129 -20.90 9.02 -9.27
C LEU A 129 -20.17 10.34 -9.03
N GLN A 130 -20.85 11.36 -8.49
CA GLN A 130 -20.22 12.65 -8.25
C GLN A 130 -19.12 12.54 -7.19
N SER A 131 -19.37 11.82 -6.09
CA SER A 131 -18.39 11.60 -5.03
C SER A 131 -17.15 10.86 -5.57
N ALA A 132 -17.36 9.84 -6.41
CA ALA A 132 -16.27 9.11 -7.06
C ALA A 132 -15.42 10.02 -7.97
N ILE A 133 -16.06 10.88 -8.76
CA ILE A 133 -15.40 11.84 -9.64
C ILE A 133 -14.59 12.87 -8.82
N ASP A 134 -15.19 13.44 -7.76
CA ASP A 134 -14.52 14.42 -6.89
C ASP A 134 -13.27 13.81 -6.25
N LEU A 135 -13.35 12.56 -5.78
CA LEU A 135 -12.19 11.84 -5.22
C LEU A 135 -11.11 11.60 -6.28
N CYS A 136 -11.48 11.20 -7.50
CA CYS A 136 -10.53 11.04 -8.61
C CYS A 136 -9.83 12.36 -8.95
N GLN A 137 -10.54 13.48 -8.98
CA GLN A 137 -9.97 14.80 -9.21
C GLN A 137 -8.99 15.20 -8.11
N GLU A 138 -9.30 14.90 -6.85
CA GLU A 138 -8.39 15.12 -5.74
C GLU A 138 -7.11 14.29 -5.88
N VAL A 139 -7.23 13.00 -6.23
CA VAL A 139 -6.09 12.12 -6.49
C VAL A 139 -5.21 12.68 -7.60
N ILE A 140 -5.79 13.07 -8.75
CA ILE A 140 -5.05 13.69 -9.87
C ILE A 140 -4.32 14.96 -9.40
N LYS A 141 -5.01 15.86 -8.70
CA LYS A 141 -4.43 17.11 -8.21
C LYS A 141 -3.24 16.88 -7.29
N ARG A 142 -3.37 15.91 -6.39
CA ARG A 142 -2.31 15.57 -5.42
C ARG A 142 -1.10 14.92 -6.08
N THR A 143 -1.32 14.08 -7.07
CA THR A 143 -0.28 13.30 -7.74
C THR A 143 0.37 14.04 -8.90
N LYS A 144 -0.24 15.12 -9.38
CA LYS A 144 0.27 15.92 -10.52
C LYS A 144 1.61 16.57 -10.15
N GLY A 145 2.70 16.03 -10.70
CA GLY A 145 4.07 16.52 -10.48
C GLY A 145 4.95 15.68 -9.55
N THR A 146 4.41 14.73 -8.82
CA THR A 146 5.20 13.84 -7.93
C THR A 146 5.45 12.46 -8.54
N MET A 147 4.65 12.03 -9.49
CA MET A 147 4.71 10.69 -10.09
C MET A 147 5.64 10.67 -11.29
N LYS A 148 6.77 9.97 -11.15
CA LYS A 148 7.76 9.72 -12.24
C LYS A 148 7.90 8.23 -12.60
N THR A 149 7.03 7.36 -12.09
CA THR A 149 7.10 5.89 -12.22
C THR A 149 5.86 5.30 -12.90
N LYS A 150 5.82 3.99 -13.16
CA LYS A 150 4.67 3.29 -13.78
C LYS A 150 3.37 3.34 -12.98
N GLU A 151 3.43 3.56 -11.67
CA GLU A 151 2.27 3.67 -10.78
C GLU A 151 1.24 4.74 -11.20
N PRO A 152 1.65 5.90 -11.78
CA PRO A 152 0.69 6.85 -12.31
C PRO A 152 -0.15 6.32 -13.47
N ALA A 153 0.38 5.42 -14.30
CA ALA A 153 -0.35 4.92 -15.45
C ALA A 153 -1.58 4.11 -15.03
N GLU A 154 -1.42 3.22 -14.04
CA GLU A 154 -2.54 2.46 -13.51
C GLU A 154 -3.61 3.35 -12.87
N ALA A 155 -3.18 4.36 -12.10
CA ALA A 155 -4.10 5.34 -11.52
C ALA A 155 -4.88 6.09 -12.59
N TYR A 156 -4.21 6.64 -13.62
CA TYR A 156 -4.91 7.32 -14.71
C TYR A 156 -5.84 6.39 -15.49
N PHE A 157 -5.47 5.12 -15.66
CA PHE A 157 -6.35 4.15 -16.31
C PHE A 157 -7.62 3.91 -15.50
N LYS A 158 -7.51 3.64 -14.20
CA LYS A 158 -8.66 3.46 -13.30
C LYS A 158 -9.55 4.71 -13.25
N ILE A 159 -8.96 5.89 -13.11
CA ILE A 159 -9.70 7.17 -13.12
C ILE A 159 -10.42 7.37 -14.46
N GLY A 160 -9.77 7.07 -15.57
CA GLY A 160 -10.39 7.14 -16.89
C GLY A 160 -11.63 6.24 -17.01
N LEU A 161 -11.57 5.00 -16.46
CA LEU A 161 -12.73 4.11 -16.41
C LEU A 161 -13.86 4.66 -15.52
N ILE A 162 -13.55 5.28 -14.39
CA ILE A 162 -14.54 5.91 -13.50
C ILE A 162 -15.24 7.07 -14.22
N TYR A 163 -14.50 7.91 -14.93
CA TYR A 163 -15.08 8.98 -15.73
C TYR A 163 -16.02 8.46 -16.84
N MET A 164 -15.64 7.34 -17.47
CA MET A 164 -16.51 6.70 -18.47
C MET A 164 -17.83 6.21 -17.85
N LEU A 165 -17.75 5.51 -16.72
CA LEU A 165 -18.95 5.05 -16.00
C LEU A 165 -19.86 6.21 -15.58
N GLY A 166 -19.29 7.38 -15.27
CA GLY A 166 -20.01 8.62 -15.01
C GLY A 166 -20.48 9.38 -16.26
N ASN A 167 -20.22 8.87 -17.48
CA ASN A 167 -20.46 9.53 -18.76
C ASN A 167 -19.68 10.84 -18.96
N HIS A 168 -18.52 10.97 -18.29
CA HIS A 168 -17.60 12.11 -18.39
C HIS A 168 -16.51 11.82 -19.44
N LYS A 169 -16.90 11.71 -20.72
CA LYS A 169 -15.99 11.34 -21.83
C LYS A 169 -14.85 12.31 -22.04
N SER A 170 -15.05 13.63 -21.80
CA SER A 170 -14.00 14.63 -21.92
C SER A 170 -12.87 14.42 -20.94
N GLU A 171 -13.18 14.14 -19.69
CA GLU A 171 -12.25 13.86 -18.60
C GLU A 171 -11.55 12.51 -18.80
N ALA A 172 -12.28 11.50 -19.27
CA ALA A 172 -11.69 10.21 -19.66
C ALA A 172 -10.64 10.39 -20.79
N MET A 173 -10.90 11.27 -21.77
CA MET A 173 -9.94 11.60 -22.81
C MET A 173 -8.74 12.41 -22.30
N GLU A 174 -8.87 13.17 -21.21
CA GLU A 174 -7.71 13.78 -20.54
C GLU A 174 -6.82 12.70 -19.89
N CYS A 175 -7.42 11.74 -19.20
CA CYS A 175 -6.70 10.59 -18.65
C CYS A 175 -5.97 9.80 -19.76
N TYR A 176 -6.60 9.58 -20.91
CA TYR A 176 -5.97 8.97 -22.07
C TYR A 176 -4.72 9.74 -22.55
N ARG A 177 -4.79 11.08 -22.64
CA ARG A 177 -3.64 11.90 -23.05
C ARG A 177 -2.46 11.83 -22.06
N GLU A 178 -2.75 11.75 -20.76
CA GLU A 178 -1.70 11.55 -19.76
C GLU A 178 -1.11 10.14 -19.85
N LEU A 179 -1.96 9.12 -20.05
CA LEU A 179 -1.51 7.73 -20.28
C LEU A 179 -0.60 7.58 -21.50
N GLN A 180 -0.88 8.28 -22.60
CA GLN A 180 -0.01 8.26 -23.80
C GLN A 180 1.45 8.65 -23.50
N LYS A 181 1.67 9.46 -22.46
CA LYS A 181 3.02 9.89 -22.05
C LYS A 181 3.71 8.89 -21.11
N LEU A 182 2.93 8.02 -20.47
CA LEU A 182 3.38 7.15 -19.38
C LEU A 182 3.41 5.67 -19.80
N ASP A 183 2.36 5.21 -20.46
CA ASP A 183 2.16 3.82 -20.88
C ASP A 183 1.18 3.76 -22.07
N GLU A 184 1.74 3.55 -23.25
CA GLU A 184 0.98 3.50 -24.51
C GLU A 184 -0.01 2.34 -24.57
N GLU A 185 0.31 1.20 -23.93
CA GLU A 185 -0.58 0.04 -23.91
C GLU A 185 -1.86 0.33 -23.10
N SER A 186 -1.71 0.88 -21.89
CA SER A 186 -2.86 1.31 -21.07
C SER A 186 -3.66 2.43 -21.73
N ALA A 187 -2.99 3.35 -22.43
CA ALA A 187 -3.66 4.39 -23.20
C ALA A 187 -4.56 3.79 -24.28
N ASN A 188 -4.02 2.88 -25.10
CA ASN A 188 -4.79 2.23 -26.15
C ASN A 188 -5.99 1.44 -25.61
N ARG A 189 -5.81 0.72 -24.50
CA ARG A 189 -6.91 0.02 -23.82
C ARG A 189 -8.01 0.97 -23.34
N LEU A 190 -7.67 2.12 -22.79
CA LEU A 190 -8.65 3.14 -22.38
C LEU A 190 -9.34 3.75 -23.60
N PHE A 191 -8.60 4.06 -24.65
CA PHE A 191 -9.16 4.61 -25.90
C PHE A 191 -10.19 3.68 -26.54
N GLU A 192 -9.90 2.38 -26.62
CA GLU A 192 -10.85 1.37 -27.12
C GLU A 192 -12.12 1.35 -26.29
N ARG A 193 -12.01 1.41 -24.95
CA ARG A 193 -13.18 1.48 -24.06
C ARG A 193 -14.04 2.70 -24.31
N ILE A 194 -13.42 3.90 -24.45
CA ILE A 194 -14.12 5.16 -24.72
C ILE A 194 -14.93 5.09 -26.04
N HIS A 195 -14.47 4.32 -27.04
CA HIS A 195 -15.08 4.25 -28.37
C HIS A 195 -16.00 3.03 -28.56
N GLN A 196 -15.94 2.02 -27.69
CA GLN A 196 -16.82 0.83 -27.75
C GLN A 196 -18.24 1.13 -27.20
N GLU A 197 -18.39 2.14 -26.37
CA GLU A 197 -19.67 2.52 -25.74
C GLU A 197 -20.43 3.61 -26.54
N THR A 198 -20.07 3.78 -27.83
CA THR A 198 -20.80 4.66 -28.78
C THR A 198 -21.61 3.81 -29.73
#